data_dffcf6ba7958e853b7bea0035e7bfd4d
#
_entry.id   dffcf6ba7958e853b7bea0035e7bfd4d
#
_cell.length_a   1.000
_cell.length_b   1.000
_cell.length_c   1.000
_cell.angle_alpha   90.00
_cell.angle_beta   90.00
_cell.angle_gamma   90.00
#
_symmetry.space_group_name_H-M   'P 1'
#
loop_
_entity.id
_entity.type
_entity.pdbx_description
1 polymer ?
#
loop_
_entity_poly.entity_id
_entity_poly.type
_entity_poly.pdbx_seq_one_letter_code
_entity_poly.pdbx_strand_id
1 'polypeptide(L)'
;MINKAAREGKATKLVTGHNLDDEAQVFLMNLFKANTSLMSHLGPVTGISNHEFFVQRVKPLYLCPEKEVRLYSILKKFPVEFVECPYAQEGYRAQIRDMLNEFENKYRGTKQGIIQSFLTLMPMLKENARKGTGALLLCKKCGEPANQEVCHACKILEKLK
;
A
#
# COMPACT_ATOMS: atom_id res chain seq x y z
N MET A 1 3.58 14.80 -0.72
CA MET A 1 3.68 15.43 0.63
C MET A 1 4.47 14.56 1.60
N ILE A 2 4.05 13.35 1.99
CA ILE A 2 4.75 12.50 2.98
C ILE A 2 6.20 12.20 2.56
N ASN A 3 6.45 11.84 1.30
CA ASN A 3 7.80 11.57 0.80
C ASN A 3 8.72 12.80 0.89
N LYS A 4 8.19 14.00 0.61
CA LYS A 4 8.92 15.26 0.75
C LYS A 4 9.31 15.51 2.20
N ALA A 5 8.37 15.42 3.14
CA ALA A 5 8.62 15.57 4.56
C ALA A 5 9.65 14.55 5.09
N ALA A 6 9.58 13.31 4.61
CA ALA A 6 10.56 12.28 4.97
C ALA A 6 11.98 12.63 4.48
N ARG A 7 12.12 13.16 3.26
CA ARG A 7 13.43 13.63 2.73
C ARG A 7 13.96 14.83 3.52
N GLU A 8 13.11 15.83 3.77
CA GLU A 8 13.47 17.02 4.56
C GLU A 8 13.90 16.63 5.98
N GLY A 9 13.22 15.64 6.59
CA GLY A 9 13.59 15.07 7.88
C GLY A 9 14.77 14.07 7.83
N LYS A 10 15.42 13.91 6.67
CA LYS A 10 16.54 12.95 6.46
C LYS A 10 16.21 11.54 6.90
N ALA A 11 14.94 11.13 6.78
CA ALA A 11 14.51 9.78 7.13
C ALA A 11 15.07 8.75 6.14
N THR A 12 15.62 7.67 6.65
CA THR A 12 16.14 6.55 5.84
C THR A 12 15.03 5.62 5.39
N LYS A 13 13.92 5.55 6.13
CA LYS A 13 12.75 4.71 5.86
C LYS A 13 11.47 5.45 6.24
N LEU A 14 10.42 5.18 5.49
CA LEU A 14 9.05 5.59 5.80
C LEU A 14 8.26 4.34 6.23
N VAL A 15 7.86 4.29 7.48
CA VAL A 15 7.12 3.16 8.06
C VAL A 15 5.63 3.40 7.94
N THR A 16 4.87 2.38 7.55
CA THR A 16 3.39 2.42 7.54
C THR A 16 2.81 1.23 8.29
N GLY A 17 1.67 1.46 8.97
CA GLY A 17 0.98 0.46 9.79
C GLY A 17 0.12 -0.56 9.04
N HIS A 18 0.31 -0.70 7.71
CA HIS A 18 -0.43 -1.70 6.94
C HIS A 18 -0.13 -3.11 7.44
N ASN A 19 -1.17 -3.90 7.62
CA ASN A 19 -1.14 -5.24 8.17
C ASN A 19 -1.49 -6.30 7.11
N LEU A 20 -1.56 -7.59 7.51
CA LEU A 20 -1.88 -8.71 6.62
C LEU A 20 -3.23 -8.54 5.91
N ASP A 21 -4.24 -8.07 6.64
CA ASP A 21 -5.60 -7.88 6.12
C ASP A 21 -5.64 -6.79 5.05
N ASP A 22 -4.96 -5.67 5.28
CA ASP A 22 -4.83 -4.59 4.30
C ASP A 22 -4.19 -5.07 3.01
N GLU A 23 -3.12 -5.83 3.13
CA GLU A 23 -2.36 -6.31 1.99
C GLU A 23 -3.12 -7.37 1.18
N ALA A 24 -3.82 -8.30 1.85
CA ALA A 24 -4.66 -9.29 1.17
C ALA A 24 -5.82 -8.61 0.42
N GLN A 25 -6.45 -7.59 1.03
CA GLN A 25 -7.49 -6.79 0.37
C GLN A 25 -6.94 -6.10 -0.88
N VAL A 26 -5.84 -5.35 -0.75
CA VAL A 26 -5.25 -4.60 -1.86
C VAL A 26 -4.77 -5.52 -2.98
N PHE A 27 -4.19 -6.67 -2.65
CA PHE A 27 -3.78 -7.66 -3.63
C PHE A 27 -4.98 -8.17 -4.45
N LEU A 28 -6.04 -8.64 -3.79
CA LEU A 28 -7.25 -9.12 -4.48
C LEU A 28 -7.96 -8.02 -5.26
N MET A 29 -8.03 -6.80 -4.73
CA MET A 29 -8.61 -5.67 -5.47
C MET A 29 -7.89 -5.43 -6.81
N ASN A 30 -6.57 -5.50 -6.81
CA ASN A 30 -5.77 -5.34 -8.03
C ASN A 30 -5.88 -6.56 -8.95
N LEU A 31 -5.91 -7.76 -8.40
CA LEU A 31 -6.08 -9.00 -9.16
C LEU A 31 -7.41 -9.01 -9.92
N PHE A 32 -8.52 -8.72 -9.26
CA PHE A 32 -9.85 -8.68 -9.87
C PHE A 32 -10.03 -7.56 -10.89
N LYS A 33 -9.22 -6.50 -10.80
CA LYS A 33 -9.19 -5.41 -11.78
C LYS A 33 -8.12 -5.58 -12.86
N ALA A 34 -7.41 -6.71 -12.90
CA ALA A 34 -6.29 -6.97 -13.79
C ALA A 34 -5.18 -5.89 -13.75
N ASN A 35 -5.00 -5.22 -12.60
CA ASN A 35 -4.02 -4.16 -12.40
C ASN A 35 -2.63 -4.72 -12.04
N THR A 36 -2.04 -5.51 -12.92
CA THR A 36 -0.73 -6.15 -12.70
C THR A 36 0.41 -5.14 -12.47
N SER A 37 0.34 -3.98 -13.13
CA SER A 37 1.29 -2.88 -12.92
C SER A 37 1.26 -2.38 -11.47
N LEU A 38 0.08 -2.16 -10.89
CA LEU A 38 -0.02 -1.75 -9.48
C LEU A 38 0.43 -2.84 -8.51
N MET A 39 0.18 -4.11 -8.85
CA MET A 39 0.63 -5.25 -8.05
C MET A 39 2.16 -5.27 -7.90
N SER A 40 2.91 -4.90 -8.93
CA SER A 40 4.38 -4.87 -8.89
C SER A 40 4.95 -3.86 -7.87
N HIS A 41 4.16 -2.87 -7.46
CA HIS A 41 4.54 -1.88 -6.46
C HIS A 41 4.20 -2.28 -5.02
N LEU A 42 3.46 -3.38 -4.83
CA LEU A 42 3.06 -3.90 -3.51
C LEU A 42 4.23 -4.64 -2.84
N GLY A 43 3.98 -5.08 -1.61
CA GLY A 43 4.90 -5.91 -0.82
C GLY A 43 5.35 -5.26 0.47
N PRO A 44 6.14 -5.97 1.30
CA PRO A 44 6.64 -5.48 2.59
C PRO A 44 7.56 -4.28 2.45
N VAL A 45 8.22 -4.17 1.31
CA VAL A 45 9.00 -3.01 0.87
C VAL A 45 8.42 -2.54 -0.45
N THR A 46 7.86 -1.34 -0.49
CA THR A 46 7.17 -0.83 -1.68
C THR A 46 8.13 -0.15 -2.65
N GLY A 47 7.77 -0.21 -3.92
CA GLY A 47 8.51 0.39 -5.03
C GLY A 47 9.26 -0.64 -5.86
N ILE A 48 9.61 -0.24 -7.10
CA ILE A 48 10.31 -1.11 -8.08
C ILE A 48 11.80 -0.81 -8.09
N SER A 49 12.17 0.45 -7.85
CA SER A 49 13.57 0.91 -7.91
C SER A 49 13.91 1.78 -6.71
N ASN A 50 15.17 1.71 -6.27
CA ASN A 50 15.74 2.69 -5.36
C ASN A 50 16.13 3.93 -6.18
N HIS A 51 15.57 5.07 -5.82
CA HIS A 51 15.91 6.36 -6.43
C HIS A 51 16.05 7.41 -5.33
N GLU A 52 17.01 8.31 -5.45
CA GLU A 52 17.31 9.35 -4.44
C GLU A 52 16.12 10.24 -4.06
N PHE A 53 15.15 10.39 -4.97
CA PHE A 53 13.92 11.16 -4.72
C PHE A 53 12.85 10.40 -3.93
N PHE A 54 13.07 9.12 -3.59
CA PHE A 54 12.12 8.32 -2.83
C PHE A 54 12.72 7.79 -1.54
N VAL A 55 12.09 8.10 -0.42
CA VAL A 55 12.34 7.40 0.83
C VAL A 55 11.61 6.05 0.78
N GLN A 56 12.35 4.97 0.96
CA GLN A 56 11.83 3.63 0.88
C GLN A 56 10.74 3.41 1.94
N ARG A 57 9.58 2.94 1.51
CA ARG A 57 8.47 2.64 2.41
C ARG A 57 8.51 1.17 2.82
N VAL A 58 8.38 0.92 4.13
CA VAL A 58 8.39 -0.42 4.72
C VAL A 58 7.14 -0.63 5.58
N LYS A 59 6.72 -1.88 5.70
CA LYS A 59 5.51 -2.31 6.41
C LYS A 59 5.85 -3.39 7.44
N PRO A 60 6.25 -3.03 8.66
CA PRO A 60 6.66 -4.01 9.68
C PRO A 60 5.54 -4.99 10.06
N LEU A 61 4.28 -4.56 9.99
CA LEU A 61 3.11 -5.39 10.34
C LEU A 61 2.58 -6.22 9.15
N TYR A 62 3.33 -6.35 8.07
CA TYR A 62 2.91 -6.96 6.80
C TYR A 62 2.31 -8.37 6.95
N LEU A 63 2.82 -9.18 7.88
CA LEU A 63 2.36 -10.54 8.16
C LEU A 63 1.53 -10.66 9.44
N CYS A 64 1.24 -9.55 10.12
CA CYS A 64 0.44 -9.54 11.34
C CYS A 64 -1.05 -9.39 10.99
N PRO A 65 -1.92 -10.33 11.40
CA PRO A 65 -3.36 -10.17 11.26
C PRO A 65 -3.90 -8.94 11.99
N GLU A 66 -4.89 -8.26 11.40
CA GLU A 66 -5.51 -7.07 12.00
C GLU A 66 -6.01 -7.33 13.43
N LYS A 67 -6.61 -8.50 13.66
CA LYS A 67 -7.10 -8.92 14.99
C LYS A 67 -6.00 -8.97 16.05
N GLU A 68 -4.80 -9.43 15.67
CA GLU A 68 -3.65 -9.48 16.60
C GLU A 68 -3.11 -8.09 16.89
N VAL A 69 -3.00 -7.23 15.86
CA VAL A 69 -2.58 -5.83 16.01
C VAL A 69 -3.55 -5.09 16.95
N ARG A 70 -4.86 -5.28 16.75
CA ARG A 70 -5.90 -4.69 17.60
C ARG A 70 -5.81 -5.20 19.04
N LEU A 71 -5.70 -6.53 19.23
CA LEU A 71 -5.56 -7.13 20.57
C LEU A 71 -4.31 -6.61 21.28
N TYR A 72 -3.18 -6.56 20.58
CA TYR A 72 -1.94 -6.03 21.14
C TYR A 72 -2.09 -4.58 21.61
N SER A 73 -2.74 -3.72 20.83
CA SER A 73 -2.94 -2.32 21.21
C SER A 73 -3.84 -2.16 22.44
N ILE A 74 -4.86 -3.02 22.59
CA ILE A 74 -5.73 -3.05 23.79
C ILE A 74 -4.93 -3.49 25.01
N LEU A 75 -4.17 -4.59 24.91
CA LEU A 75 -3.36 -5.12 26.01
C LEU A 75 -2.29 -4.13 26.47
N LYS A 76 -1.72 -3.38 25.53
CA LYS A 76 -0.72 -2.33 25.81
C LYS A 76 -1.33 -0.99 26.22
N LYS A 77 -2.66 -0.89 26.22
CA LYS A 77 -3.40 0.33 26.57
C LYS A 77 -2.98 1.54 25.74
N PHE A 78 -2.74 1.32 24.43
CA PHE A 78 -2.46 2.45 23.53
C PHE A 78 -3.68 3.37 23.45
N PRO A 79 -3.50 4.69 23.36
CA PRO A 79 -4.57 5.66 23.27
C PRO A 79 -5.18 5.65 21.84
N VAL A 80 -5.78 4.50 21.46
CA VAL A 80 -6.40 4.29 20.15
C VAL A 80 -7.91 4.18 20.31
N GLU A 81 -8.64 5.03 19.64
CA GLU A 81 -10.09 4.92 19.50
C GLU A 81 -10.42 4.00 18.32
N PHE A 82 -11.14 2.91 18.59
CA PHE A 82 -11.57 1.94 17.58
C PHE A 82 -12.92 2.36 16.96
N VAL A 83 -12.99 3.60 16.47
CA VAL A 83 -14.19 4.11 15.79
C VAL A 83 -14.09 3.80 14.31
N GLU A 84 -15.09 3.09 13.78
CA GLU A 84 -15.17 2.86 12.34
C GLU A 84 -15.62 4.14 11.63
N CYS A 85 -14.95 4.46 10.52
CA CYS A 85 -15.41 5.52 9.62
C CYS A 85 -16.81 5.15 9.09
N PRO A 86 -17.81 6.03 9.18
CA PRO A 86 -19.17 5.72 8.69
C PRO A 86 -19.20 5.35 7.19
N TYR A 87 -18.24 5.82 6.41
CA TYR A 87 -18.08 5.49 5.00
C TYR A 87 -17.23 4.24 4.72
N ALA A 88 -16.72 3.57 5.77
CA ALA A 88 -15.86 2.38 5.60
C ALA A 88 -16.61 1.16 5.04
N GLN A 89 -17.92 1.16 5.18
CA GLN A 89 -18.81 0.10 4.70
C GLN A 89 -19.23 0.27 3.24
N GLU A 90 -18.96 1.43 2.66
CA GLU A 90 -19.33 1.72 1.28
C GLU A 90 -18.19 1.39 0.33
N GLY A 91 -18.53 0.77 -0.79
CA GLY A 91 -17.61 0.59 -1.89
C GLY A 91 -16.92 -0.78 -1.99
N TYR A 92 -16.11 -0.89 -3.03
CA TYR A 92 -15.52 -2.14 -3.48
C TYR A 92 -14.58 -2.79 -2.45
N ARG A 93 -13.84 -1.98 -1.69
CA ARG A 93 -12.92 -2.49 -0.65
C ARG A 93 -13.67 -3.18 0.48
N ALA A 94 -14.83 -2.65 0.88
CA ALA A 94 -15.65 -3.25 1.92
C ALA A 94 -16.11 -4.67 1.53
N GLN A 95 -16.59 -4.85 0.29
CA GLN A 95 -17.00 -6.16 -0.21
C GLN A 95 -15.85 -7.17 -0.22
N ILE A 96 -14.65 -6.76 -0.65
CA ILE A 96 -13.46 -7.62 -0.62
C ILE A 96 -13.08 -7.98 0.82
N ARG A 97 -13.14 -7.02 1.74
CA ARG A 97 -12.87 -7.25 3.17
C ARG A 97 -13.83 -8.30 3.74
N ASP A 98 -15.11 -8.12 3.49
CA ASP A 98 -16.16 -8.99 4.05
C ASP A 98 -16.06 -10.42 3.47
N MET A 99 -15.84 -10.54 2.17
CA MET A 99 -15.55 -11.81 1.50
C MET A 99 -14.32 -12.50 2.13
N LEU A 100 -13.20 -11.79 2.28
CA LEU A 100 -11.99 -12.34 2.89
C LEU A 100 -12.19 -12.76 4.34
N ASN A 101 -12.97 -12.01 5.11
CA ASN A 101 -13.30 -12.35 6.49
C ASN A 101 -14.17 -13.60 6.57
N GLU A 102 -15.14 -13.75 5.67
CA GLU A 102 -15.96 -14.94 5.58
C GLU A 102 -15.12 -16.19 5.26
N PHE A 103 -14.24 -16.10 4.25
CA PHE A 103 -13.33 -17.19 3.90
C PHE A 103 -12.38 -17.54 5.05
N GLU A 104 -11.78 -16.54 5.69
CA GLU A 104 -10.86 -16.75 6.82
C GLU A 104 -11.56 -17.41 8.01
N ASN A 105 -12.83 -17.10 8.25
CA ASN A 105 -13.61 -17.74 9.33
C ASN A 105 -13.91 -19.21 9.06
N LYS A 106 -14.16 -19.57 7.80
CA LYS A 106 -14.41 -20.96 7.37
C LYS A 106 -13.10 -21.74 7.18
N TYR A 107 -12.09 -21.10 6.61
CA TYR A 107 -10.84 -21.70 6.20
C TYR A 107 -9.68 -20.86 6.73
N ARG A 108 -9.29 -21.14 7.95
CA ARG A 108 -8.21 -20.39 8.64
C ARG A 108 -6.91 -20.41 7.84
N GLY A 109 -6.25 -19.27 7.76
CA GLY A 109 -5.00 -19.12 7.01
C GLY A 109 -5.21 -18.71 5.55
N THR A 110 -6.46 -18.47 5.11
CA THR A 110 -6.76 -18.01 3.75
C THR A 110 -6.01 -16.71 3.40
N LYS A 111 -6.06 -15.70 4.27
CA LYS A 111 -5.37 -14.42 4.05
C LYS A 111 -3.86 -14.60 3.98
N GLN A 112 -3.31 -15.42 4.86
CA GLN A 112 -1.88 -15.73 4.87
C GLN A 112 -1.47 -16.48 3.59
N GLY A 113 -2.27 -17.46 3.15
CA GLY A 113 -2.04 -18.21 1.91
C GLY A 113 -2.04 -17.29 0.68
N ILE A 114 -2.97 -16.34 0.61
CA ILE A 114 -3.03 -15.34 -0.46
C ILE A 114 -1.74 -14.50 -0.49
N ILE A 115 -1.31 -13.99 0.66
CA ILE A 115 -0.11 -13.17 0.74
C ILE A 115 1.16 -13.97 0.46
N GLN A 116 1.24 -15.22 0.91
CA GLN A 116 2.36 -16.11 0.61
C GLN A 116 2.48 -16.38 -0.89
N SER A 117 1.35 -16.66 -1.55
CA SER A 117 1.30 -16.83 -3.01
C SER A 117 1.75 -15.56 -3.74
N PHE A 118 1.29 -14.40 -3.27
CA PHE A 118 1.71 -13.11 -3.83
C PHE A 118 3.22 -12.88 -3.68
N LEU A 119 3.79 -13.15 -2.50
CA LEU A 119 5.23 -12.99 -2.25
C LEU A 119 6.06 -13.88 -3.18
N THR A 120 5.58 -15.08 -3.51
CA THR A 120 6.22 -15.99 -4.46
C THR A 120 6.20 -15.41 -5.90
N LEU A 121 5.09 -14.78 -6.30
CA LEU A 121 4.92 -14.18 -7.64
C LEU A 121 5.59 -12.80 -7.77
N MET A 122 5.80 -12.10 -6.66
CA MET A 122 6.27 -10.71 -6.64
C MET A 122 7.58 -10.46 -7.41
N PRO A 123 8.62 -11.33 -7.37
CA PRO A 123 9.85 -11.12 -8.13
C PRO A 123 9.58 -11.03 -9.65
N MET A 124 8.72 -11.91 -10.17
CA MET A 124 8.34 -11.92 -11.60
C MET A 124 7.58 -10.65 -11.98
N LEU A 125 6.65 -10.21 -11.13
CA LEU A 125 5.88 -8.98 -11.35
C LEU A 125 6.79 -7.75 -11.38
N LYS A 126 7.74 -7.67 -10.46
CA LYS A 126 8.72 -6.57 -10.40
C LYS A 126 9.66 -6.56 -11.59
N GLU A 127 10.14 -7.72 -12.03
CA GLU A 127 11.01 -7.83 -13.21
C GLU A 127 10.27 -7.35 -14.47
N ASN A 128 9.04 -7.81 -14.70
CA ASN A 128 8.24 -7.38 -15.82
C ASN A 128 7.96 -5.86 -15.79
N ALA A 129 7.68 -5.31 -14.63
CA ALA A 129 7.44 -3.88 -14.49
C ALA A 129 8.69 -3.04 -14.77
N ARG A 130 9.89 -3.50 -14.38
CA ARG A 130 11.16 -2.81 -14.68
C ARG A 130 11.43 -2.67 -16.17
N LYS A 131 11.02 -3.64 -16.97
CA LYS A 131 11.15 -3.62 -18.45
C LYS A 131 10.25 -2.53 -19.09
N GLY A 132 9.19 -2.12 -18.43
CA GLY A 132 8.21 -1.14 -18.91
C GLY A 132 8.32 0.27 -18.28
N THR A 133 9.21 0.47 -17.32
CA THR A 133 9.35 1.78 -16.67
C THR A 133 10.15 2.75 -17.54
N GLY A 134 9.48 3.82 -18.01
CA GLY A 134 10.14 4.99 -18.59
C GLY A 134 11.01 5.76 -17.58
N ALA A 135 11.79 6.71 -18.07
CA ALA A 135 12.59 7.58 -17.22
C ALA A 135 11.71 8.33 -16.21
N LEU A 136 12.16 8.40 -14.97
CA LEU A 136 11.50 9.17 -13.94
C LEU A 136 11.64 10.66 -14.27
N LEU A 137 10.50 11.37 -14.36
CA LEU A 137 10.46 12.80 -14.57
C LEU A 137 10.28 13.52 -13.24
N LEU A 138 10.73 14.77 -13.17
CA LEU A 138 10.41 15.67 -12.07
C LEU A 138 9.30 16.64 -12.50
N CYS A 139 8.32 16.83 -11.63
CA CYS A 139 7.23 17.77 -11.87
C CYS A 139 7.77 19.18 -12.01
N LYS A 140 7.48 19.86 -13.14
CA LYS A 140 7.91 21.25 -13.40
C LYS A 140 7.40 22.25 -12.38
N LYS A 141 6.34 21.93 -11.60
CA LYS A 141 5.73 22.83 -10.62
C LYS A 141 6.22 22.62 -9.19
N CYS A 142 6.33 21.38 -8.73
CA CYS A 142 6.66 21.10 -7.32
C CYS A 142 7.98 20.34 -7.14
N GLY A 143 8.67 19.96 -8.24
CA GLY A 143 9.93 19.23 -8.18
C GLY A 143 9.83 17.78 -7.70
N GLU A 144 8.64 17.29 -7.37
CA GLU A 144 8.44 15.89 -6.93
C GLU A 144 8.43 14.92 -8.14
N PRO A 145 8.85 13.67 -7.92
CA PRO A 145 8.81 12.64 -8.95
C PRO A 145 7.41 12.46 -9.55
N ALA A 146 7.35 12.39 -10.87
CA ALA A 146 6.10 12.27 -11.62
C ALA A 146 6.30 11.45 -12.90
N ASN A 147 5.20 10.86 -13.41
CA ASN A 147 5.18 10.17 -14.69
C ASN A 147 4.87 11.13 -15.88
N GLN A 148 4.70 12.42 -15.59
CA GLN A 148 4.32 13.45 -16.54
C GLN A 148 5.02 14.77 -16.15
N GLU A 149 5.05 15.73 -17.07
CA GLU A 149 5.65 17.05 -16.84
C GLU A 149 5.07 17.79 -15.61
N VAL A 150 3.76 17.64 -15.36
CA VAL A 150 3.08 18.17 -14.18
C VAL A 150 2.39 17.01 -13.46
N CYS A 151 2.71 16.82 -12.17
CA CYS A 151 2.16 15.71 -11.39
C CYS A 151 0.63 15.88 -11.17
N HIS A 152 -0.03 14.75 -10.90
CA HIS A 152 -1.48 14.72 -10.71
C HIS A 152 -1.94 15.63 -9.55
N ALA A 153 -1.20 15.70 -8.46
CA ALA A 153 -1.51 16.60 -7.34
C ALA A 153 -1.51 18.09 -7.77
N CYS A 154 -0.50 18.53 -8.53
CA CYS A 154 -0.45 19.89 -9.03
C CYS A 154 -1.60 20.20 -10.01
N LYS A 155 -1.98 19.22 -10.85
CA LYS A 155 -3.14 19.37 -11.75
C LYS A 155 -4.46 19.52 -10.99
N ILE A 156 -4.65 18.78 -9.87
CA ILE A 156 -5.83 18.93 -9.03
C ILE A 156 -5.86 20.28 -8.35
N LEU A 157 -4.75 20.72 -7.76
CA LEU A 157 -4.65 22.01 -7.09
C LEU A 157 -4.94 23.19 -8.03
N GLU A 158 -4.66 23.06 -9.33
CA GLU A 158 -5.03 24.06 -10.33
C GLU A 158 -6.52 24.16 -10.60
N LYS A 159 -7.21 23.01 -10.53
CA LYS A 159 -8.67 22.98 -10.74
C LYS A 159 -9.47 23.47 -9.53
N LEU A 160 -8.84 23.56 -8.36
CA LEU A 160 -9.46 24.04 -7.12
C LEU A 160 -9.22 25.52 -6.85
N LYS A 161 -8.42 26.18 -7.70
CA LYS A 161 -8.23 27.63 -7.72
C LYS A 161 -9.17 28.31 -8.71
#